data_b099dc9fb20b480392c2d65ffeb9dedd
#
_entry.id   b099dc9fb20b480392c2d65ffeb9dedd
#
_cell.length_a   1.000
_cell.length_b   1.000
_cell.length_c   1.000
_cell.angle_alpha   90.00
_cell.angle_beta   90.00
_cell.angle_gamma   90.00
#
_symmetry.space_group_name_H-M   'P 1'
#
loop_
_entity.id
_entity.type
_entity.pdbx_description
1 polymer ?
#
loop_
_entity_poly.entity_id
_entity_poly.type
_entity_poly.pdbx_seq_one_letter_code
_entity_poly.pdbx_strand_id
1 'polypeptide(L)'
;MRHTVGGRESLDGLERGTEDEIAGFVTGAIREGANELKQDWRDQVMDAGLGERLSRTIRNEVYPRAQNSLDAAGLIWTTAPDIIDSYARGATIRPVNGARYLWIPTDDVPKKRQGNRLSPQEVEARFNRQLVVINPGHHRLKSTPSRVGRGVGFAGFTGLVVRRASSRWRNASVNQRAKGHRSYRESSQAFVVMFTLVPLVRVSKRLDLDALATAADARYPALLSKHWR
;
A
#
# COMPACT_ATOMS: atom_id res chain seq x y z
N MET A 1 -60.08 25.07 -42.92
CA MET A 1 -58.66 24.74 -42.99
C MET A 1 -57.97 25.27 -41.72
N ARG A 2 -57.50 24.38 -40.80
CA ARG A 2 -56.66 24.76 -39.65
C ARG A 2 -55.22 24.40 -40.02
N HIS A 3 -54.35 25.40 -40.15
CA HIS A 3 -52.94 25.21 -40.25
C HIS A 3 -52.38 25.22 -38.83
N THR A 4 -51.93 24.05 -38.34
CA THR A 4 -51.13 23.93 -37.14
C THR A 4 -49.66 24.05 -37.58
N VAL A 5 -49.00 25.13 -37.21
CA VAL A 5 -47.55 25.29 -37.42
C VAL A 5 -46.83 24.47 -36.31
N GLY A 6 -46.30 23.34 -36.68
CA GLY A 6 -45.52 22.48 -35.82
C GLY A 6 -44.11 23.04 -35.58
N GLY A 7 -44.02 24.14 -34.81
CA GLY A 7 -42.71 24.74 -34.44
C GLY A 7 -42.18 24.33 -33.08
N ARG A 8 -43.03 23.81 -32.19
CA ARG A 8 -42.61 23.41 -30.84
C ARG A 8 -41.77 22.12 -30.80
N GLU A 9 -42.17 21.11 -31.57
CA GLU A 9 -41.41 19.83 -31.61
C GLU A 9 -40.01 19.98 -32.21
N SER A 10 -39.84 20.92 -33.16
CA SER A 10 -38.51 21.19 -33.73
C SER A 10 -37.60 21.98 -32.78
N LEU A 11 -38.16 22.90 -31.97
CA LEU A 11 -37.41 23.63 -30.96
C LEU A 11 -37.01 22.72 -29.80
N ASP A 12 -37.91 21.91 -29.26
CA ASP A 12 -37.64 20.91 -28.22
C ASP A 12 -36.60 19.87 -28.67
N GLY A 13 -36.57 19.54 -29.95
CA GLY A 13 -35.57 18.65 -30.53
C GLY A 13 -34.18 19.30 -30.65
N LEU A 14 -34.11 20.58 -31.01
CA LEU A 14 -32.91 21.38 -31.08
C LEU A 14 -32.33 21.65 -29.68
N GLU A 15 -33.18 21.98 -28.71
CA GLU A 15 -32.78 22.20 -27.32
C GLU A 15 -32.18 20.91 -26.72
N ARG A 16 -32.81 19.75 -26.89
CA ARG A 16 -32.28 18.46 -26.43
C ARG A 16 -30.98 18.09 -27.12
N GLY A 17 -30.85 18.37 -28.43
CA GLY A 17 -29.61 18.13 -29.17
C GLY A 17 -28.43 18.94 -28.63
N THR A 18 -28.69 20.22 -28.30
CA THR A 18 -27.66 21.10 -27.72
C THR A 18 -27.30 20.70 -26.26
N GLU A 19 -28.30 20.31 -25.46
CA GLU A 19 -28.06 19.81 -24.10
C GLU A 19 -27.24 18.53 -24.08
N ASP A 20 -27.53 17.55 -24.94
CA ASP A 20 -26.79 16.29 -25.06
C ASP A 20 -25.35 16.53 -25.52
N GLU A 21 -25.13 17.49 -26.41
CA GLU A 21 -23.81 17.86 -26.89
C GLU A 21 -22.98 18.52 -25.78
N ILE A 22 -23.55 19.45 -25.03
CA ILE A 22 -22.93 20.09 -23.87
C ILE A 22 -22.63 19.06 -22.78
N ALA A 23 -23.57 18.17 -22.50
CA ALA A 23 -23.38 17.07 -21.55
C ALA A 23 -22.21 16.16 -21.97
N GLY A 24 -22.01 15.95 -23.27
CA GLY A 24 -20.88 15.27 -23.84
C GLY A 24 -19.55 15.95 -23.50
N PHE A 25 -19.47 17.26 -23.70
CA PHE A 25 -18.26 18.06 -23.39
C PHE A 25 -17.96 18.06 -21.90
N VAL A 26 -18.96 18.27 -21.04
CA VAL A 26 -18.80 18.23 -19.57
C VAL A 26 -18.30 16.86 -19.11
N THR A 27 -18.97 15.80 -19.56
CA THR A 27 -18.57 14.42 -19.20
C THR A 27 -17.16 14.10 -19.70
N GLY A 28 -16.79 14.56 -20.90
CA GLY A 28 -15.45 14.41 -21.46
C GLY A 28 -14.39 15.09 -20.62
N ALA A 29 -14.61 16.36 -20.27
CA ALA A 29 -13.71 17.15 -19.43
C ALA A 29 -13.52 16.52 -18.02
N ILE A 30 -14.62 16.09 -17.39
CA ILE A 30 -14.58 15.40 -16.09
C ILE A 30 -13.81 14.07 -16.19
N ARG A 31 -14.01 13.32 -17.27
CA ARG A 31 -13.30 12.04 -17.47
C ARG A 31 -11.81 12.25 -17.66
N GLU A 32 -11.41 13.26 -18.42
CA GLU A 32 -10.01 13.61 -18.61
C GLU A 32 -9.40 14.08 -17.29
N GLY A 33 -10.00 15.05 -16.60
CA GLY A 33 -9.53 15.57 -15.32
C GLY A 33 -9.42 14.50 -14.22
N ALA A 34 -10.40 13.60 -14.13
CA ALA A 34 -10.34 12.48 -13.18
C ALA A 34 -9.21 11.49 -13.51
N ASN A 35 -8.90 11.27 -14.78
CA ASN A 35 -7.78 10.44 -15.19
C ASN A 35 -6.44 11.11 -14.90
N GLU A 36 -6.32 12.41 -15.16
CA GLU A 36 -5.13 13.19 -14.84
C GLU A 36 -4.87 13.20 -13.33
N LEU A 37 -5.86 13.55 -12.51
CA LEU A 37 -5.70 13.57 -11.06
C LEU A 37 -5.36 12.19 -10.49
N LYS A 38 -5.95 11.11 -11.01
CA LYS A 38 -5.55 9.75 -10.64
C LYS A 38 -4.07 9.51 -10.95
N GLN A 39 -3.60 9.96 -12.11
CA GLN A 39 -2.20 9.79 -12.50
C GLN A 39 -1.28 10.63 -11.62
N ASP A 40 -1.62 11.89 -11.36
CA ASP A 40 -0.87 12.77 -10.46
C ASP A 40 -0.72 12.15 -9.05
N TRP A 41 -1.79 11.55 -8.52
CA TRP A 41 -1.74 10.85 -7.23
C TRP A 41 -0.84 9.61 -7.28
N ARG A 42 -0.89 8.84 -8.37
CA ARG A 42 -0.03 7.66 -8.56
C ARG A 42 1.43 8.04 -8.66
N ASP A 43 1.73 9.08 -9.40
CA ASP A 43 3.09 9.57 -9.59
C ASP A 43 3.65 10.10 -8.27
N GLN A 44 2.87 10.86 -7.49
CA GLN A 44 3.29 11.28 -6.15
C GLN A 44 3.59 10.11 -5.21
N VAL A 45 2.79 9.03 -5.27
CA VAL A 45 3.05 7.80 -4.49
C VAL A 45 4.35 7.13 -4.93
N MET A 46 4.64 7.11 -6.23
CA MET A 46 5.89 6.57 -6.77
C MET A 46 7.09 7.42 -6.38
N ASP A 47 7.00 8.74 -6.51
CA ASP A 47 8.06 9.69 -6.16
C ASP A 47 8.37 9.69 -4.66
N ALA A 48 7.35 9.45 -3.83
CA ALA A 48 7.52 9.25 -2.39
C ALA A 48 8.22 7.91 -2.04
N GLY A 49 8.52 7.06 -3.04
CA GLY A 49 9.18 5.76 -2.84
C GLY A 49 8.30 4.70 -2.18
N LEU A 50 6.96 4.84 -2.26
CA LEU A 50 6.00 3.91 -1.63
C LEU A 50 5.70 2.68 -2.50
N GLY A 51 6.14 2.70 -3.76
CA GLY A 51 6.14 1.58 -4.67
C GLY A 51 4.87 1.41 -5.50
N GLU A 52 5.02 0.77 -6.65
CA GLU A 52 3.98 0.59 -7.66
C GLU A 52 2.73 -0.14 -7.14
N ARG A 53 2.90 -1.09 -6.21
CA ARG A 53 1.77 -1.82 -5.64
C ARG A 53 0.79 -0.90 -4.92
N LEU A 54 1.29 0.13 -4.21
CA LEU A 54 0.46 1.10 -3.53
C LEU A 54 -0.14 2.10 -4.53
N SER A 55 0.60 2.56 -5.53
CA SER A 55 0.08 3.47 -6.55
C SER A 55 -1.11 2.84 -7.32
N ARG A 56 -1.05 1.54 -7.60
CA ARG A 56 -2.15 0.81 -8.25
C ARG A 56 -3.43 0.68 -7.42
N THR A 57 -3.40 0.99 -6.11
CA THR A 57 -4.61 1.03 -5.28
C THR A 57 -5.47 2.25 -5.57
N ILE A 58 -4.91 3.28 -6.19
CA ILE A 58 -5.62 4.51 -6.57
C ILE A 58 -6.42 4.25 -7.85
N ARG A 59 -7.71 4.50 -7.77
CA ARG A 59 -8.68 4.27 -8.83
C ARG A 59 -9.53 5.51 -9.05
N ASN A 60 -10.16 5.60 -10.19
CA ASN A 60 -11.16 6.62 -10.50
C ASN A 60 -12.37 6.00 -11.18
N GLU A 61 -13.47 6.71 -11.13
CA GLU A 61 -14.69 6.42 -11.85
C GLU A 61 -15.43 7.73 -12.14
N VAL A 62 -16.16 7.77 -13.25
CA VAL A 62 -16.97 8.92 -13.63
C VAL A 62 -18.43 8.49 -13.68
N TYR A 63 -19.28 9.32 -13.11
CA TYR A 63 -20.72 9.13 -13.06
C TYR A 63 -21.44 10.24 -13.84
N PRO A 64 -22.53 9.89 -14.52
CA PRO A 64 -23.07 8.55 -14.76
C PRO A 64 -22.15 7.71 -15.67
N ARG A 65 -22.14 6.38 -15.49
CA ARG A 65 -21.21 5.48 -16.21
C ARG A 65 -21.52 5.34 -17.70
N ALA A 66 -22.81 5.28 -18.04
CA ALA A 66 -23.27 4.84 -19.34
C ALA A 66 -23.83 5.97 -20.22
N GLN A 67 -23.93 7.18 -19.71
CA GLN A 67 -24.51 8.32 -20.43
C GLN A 67 -23.73 9.60 -20.16
N ASN A 68 -23.90 10.60 -21.03
CA ASN A 68 -23.38 11.95 -20.78
C ASN A 68 -24.32 12.69 -19.83
N SER A 69 -23.80 13.63 -19.06
CA SER A 69 -24.58 14.44 -18.13
C SER A 69 -23.95 15.81 -17.91
N LEU A 70 -24.76 16.83 -17.75
CA LEU A 70 -24.32 18.15 -17.29
C LEU A 70 -23.82 18.10 -15.84
N ASP A 71 -24.38 17.18 -15.02
CA ASP A 71 -23.98 16.94 -13.63
C ASP A 71 -22.99 15.77 -13.50
N ALA A 72 -22.11 15.59 -14.49
CA ALA A 72 -21.10 14.55 -14.42
C ALA A 72 -20.15 14.78 -13.24
N ALA A 73 -19.79 13.71 -12.52
CA ALA A 73 -18.90 13.75 -11.39
C ALA A 73 -17.79 12.68 -11.49
N GLY A 74 -16.55 13.09 -11.25
CA GLY A 74 -15.40 12.20 -11.14
C GLY A 74 -15.13 11.84 -9.68
N LEU A 75 -15.04 10.54 -9.38
CA LEU A 75 -14.66 10.04 -8.07
C LEU A 75 -13.28 9.40 -8.15
N ILE A 76 -12.36 9.83 -7.30
CA ILE A 76 -11.03 9.23 -7.13
C ILE A 76 -10.94 8.65 -5.72
N TRP A 77 -10.50 7.40 -5.60
CA TRP A 77 -10.37 6.74 -4.30
C TRP A 77 -9.22 5.75 -4.27
N THR A 78 -8.90 5.26 -3.09
CA THR A 78 -7.91 4.18 -2.90
C THR A 78 -8.54 2.95 -2.25
N THR A 79 -8.06 1.77 -2.61
CA THR A 79 -8.43 0.50 -1.94
C THR A 79 -7.56 0.22 -0.70
N ALA A 80 -6.63 1.13 -0.35
CA ALA A 80 -5.78 1.06 0.84
C ALA A 80 -5.80 2.40 1.61
N PRO A 81 -6.99 2.86 2.10
CA PRO A 81 -7.15 4.18 2.69
C PRO A 81 -6.25 4.40 3.90
N ASP A 82 -6.16 3.44 4.82
CA ASP A 82 -5.37 3.56 6.05
C ASP A 82 -3.88 3.79 5.76
N ILE A 83 -3.36 3.16 4.71
CA ILE A 83 -1.95 3.31 4.32
C ILE A 83 -1.73 4.68 3.70
N ILE A 84 -2.56 5.07 2.73
CA ILE A 84 -2.47 6.37 2.07
C ILE A 84 -2.63 7.51 3.08
N ASP A 85 -3.64 7.44 3.96
CA ASP A 85 -3.88 8.45 4.99
C ASP A 85 -2.71 8.58 5.97
N SER A 86 -2.09 7.46 6.34
CA SER A 86 -0.89 7.46 7.17
C SER A 86 0.28 8.24 6.55
N TYR A 87 0.43 8.21 5.24
CA TYR A 87 1.45 8.99 4.53
C TYR A 87 1.00 10.39 4.16
N ALA A 88 -0.30 10.64 4.04
CA ALA A 88 -0.84 11.98 3.75
C ALA A 88 -0.84 12.88 5.00
N ARG A 89 -1.17 12.33 6.16
CA ARG A 89 -1.28 13.10 7.42
C ARG A 89 -0.13 12.84 8.39
N GLY A 90 0.62 11.77 8.18
CA GLY A 90 1.54 11.23 9.17
C GLY A 90 0.80 10.40 10.21
N ALA A 91 1.46 9.37 10.74
CA ALA A 91 0.85 8.49 11.73
C ALA A 91 1.86 8.02 12.77
N THR A 92 1.36 7.69 13.95
CA THR A 92 2.11 6.96 14.96
C THR A 92 1.44 5.61 15.18
N ILE A 93 2.07 4.56 14.68
CA ILE A 93 1.59 3.18 14.82
C ILE A 93 2.09 2.62 16.13
N ARG A 94 1.17 2.18 16.98
CA ARG A 94 1.45 1.57 18.29
C ARG A 94 0.92 0.15 18.34
N PRO A 95 1.51 -0.72 19.18
CA PRO A 95 0.94 -2.03 19.44
C PRO A 95 -0.49 -1.90 19.98
N VAL A 96 -1.36 -2.83 19.61
CA VAL A 96 -2.74 -2.94 20.10
C VAL A 96 -2.84 -4.07 21.13
N ASN A 97 -4.00 -4.17 21.80
CA ASN A 97 -4.32 -5.25 22.74
C ASN A 97 -3.31 -5.44 23.89
N GLY A 98 -2.74 -4.34 24.40
CA GLY A 98 -1.79 -4.38 25.52
C GLY A 98 -0.41 -4.95 25.15
N ALA A 99 -0.14 -5.21 23.90
CA ALA A 99 1.18 -5.65 23.45
C ALA A 99 2.22 -4.54 23.66
N ARG A 100 3.42 -4.94 24.09
CA ARG A 100 4.52 -3.99 24.36
C ARG A 100 5.24 -3.54 23.10
N TYR A 101 5.27 -4.38 22.06
CA TYR A 101 6.02 -4.18 20.84
C TYR A 101 5.21 -4.52 19.59
N LEU A 102 5.50 -3.81 18.50
CA LEU A 102 5.15 -4.22 17.14
C LEU A 102 6.17 -5.26 16.67
N TRP A 103 5.69 -6.37 16.13
CA TRP A 103 6.50 -7.46 15.61
C TRP A 103 6.65 -7.31 14.10
N ILE A 104 7.79 -6.80 13.65
CA ILE A 104 8.08 -6.58 12.23
C ILE A 104 8.85 -7.79 11.70
N PRO A 105 8.28 -8.58 10.77
CA PRO A 105 8.94 -9.76 10.24
C PRO A 105 10.15 -9.37 9.36
N THR A 106 11.27 -10.07 9.55
CA THR A 106 12.46 -9.95 8.71
C THR A 106 12.34 -10.82 7.45
N ASP A 107 13.33 -10.75 6.56
CA ASP A 107 13.37 -11.59 5.36
C ASP A 107 13.52 -13.09 5.66
N ASP A 108 14.01 -13.42 6.84
CA ASP A 108 14.18 -14.80 7.30
C ASP A 108 12.86 -15.48 7.73
N VAL A 109 11.78 -14.70 7.95
CA VAL A 109 10.48 -15.27 8.27
C VAL A 109 9.87 -15.92 7.01
N PRO A 110 9.49 -17.22 7.10
CA PRO A 110 8.88 -17.91 5.98
C PRO A 110 7.58 -17.23 5.51
N LYS A 111 7.34 -17.26 4.19
CA LYS A 111 6.11 -16.74 3.59
C LYS A 111 5.04 -17.81 3.57
N LYS A 112 3.79 -17.38 3.72
CA LYS A 112 2.58 -18.18 3.45
C LYS A 112 2.43 -18.41 1.95
N ARG A 113 1.57 -19.35 1.56
CA ARG A 113 1.24 -19.63 0.16
C ARG A 113 0.67 -18.39 -0.56
N GLN A 114 0.00 -17.50 0.17
CA GLN A 114 -0.56 -16.23 -0.32
C GLN A 114 0.43 -15.06 -0.34
N GLY A 115 1.72 -15.29 -0.09
CA GLY A 115 2.76 -14.28 -0.13
C GLY A 115 3.00 -13.50 1.16
N ASN A 116 2.08 -13.52 2.12
CA ASN A 116 2.25 -12.88 3.43
C ASN A 116 3.25 -13.67 4.28
N ARG A 117 3.98 -12.98 5.20
CA ARG A 117 4.87 -13.64 6.15
C ARG A 117 4.09 -14.28 7.29
N LEU A 118 4.65 -15.32 7.90
CA LEU A 118 4.07 -15.97 9.06
C LEU A 118 4.04 -15.01 10.26
N SER A 119 2.98 -15.12 11.08
CA SER A 119 2.90 -14.46 12.39
C SER A 119 3.86 -15.09 13.41
N PRO A 120 4.16 -14.43 14.54
CA PRO A 120 5.03 -15.01 15.57
C PRO A 120 4.58 -16.39 16.04
N GLN A 121 3.29 -16.59 16.31
CA GLN A 121 2.74 -17.88 16.76
C GLN A 121 2.88 -18.96 15.67
N GLU A 122 2.67 -18.61 14.41
CA GLU A 122 2.82 -19.55 13.29
C GLU A 122 4.31 -19.93 13.08
N VAL A 123 5.23 -19.00 13.35
CA VAL A 123 6.67 -19.26 13.30
C VAL A 123 7.05 -20.22 14.43
N GLU A 124 6.58 -19.99 15.65
CA GLU A 124 6.82 -20.89 16.78
C GLU A 124 6.28 -22.29 16.51
N ALA A 125 5.04 -22.40 16.03
CA ALA A 125 4.42 -23.68 15.66
C ALA A 125 5.22 -24.39 14.55
N ARG A 126 5.67 -23.66 13.52
CA ARG A 126 6.43 -24.24 12.40
C ARG A 126 7.79 -24.79 12.82
N PHE A 127 8.48 -24.12 13.74
CA PHE A 127 9.77 -24.56 14.26
C PHE A 127 9.64 -25.43 15.50
N ASN A 128 8.43 -25.61 16.05
CA ASN A 128 8.13 -26.29 17.31
C ASN A 128 9.05 -25.80 18.45
N ARG A 129 9.22 -24.48 18.56
CA ARG A 129 10.09 -23.80 19.52
C ARG A 129 9.54 -22.41 19.82
N GLN A 130 9.70 -21.95 21.05
CA GLN A 130 9.41 -20.56 21.41
C GLN A 130 10.47 -19.59 20.88
N LEU A 131 10.04 -18.41 20.46
CA LEU A 131 10.91 -17.32 20.06
C LEU A 131 11.66 -16.76 21.27
N VAL A 132 12.96 -16.63 21.14
CA VAL A 132 13.80 -15.99 22.16
C VAL A 132 13.85 -14.49 21.87
N VAL A 133 13.44 -13.68 22.82
CA VAL A 133 13.51 -12.22 22.73
C VAL A 133 14.84 -11.72 23.28
N ILE A 134 15.54 -10.94 22.49
CA ILE A 134 16.82 -10.33 22.86
C ILE A 134 16.71 -8.81 22.77
N ASN A 135 17.13 -8.12 23.82
CA ASN A 135 17.30 -6.67 23.80
C ASN A 135 18.70 -6.31 23.28
N PRO A 136 18.86 -5.26 22.46
CA PRO A 136 20.11 -4.96 21.76
C PRO A 136 21.23 -4.41 22.65
N GLY A 137 21.22 -4.63 23.94
CA GLY A 137 22.33 -4.29 24.85
C GLY A 137 23.22 -5.46 25.26
N HIS A 138 22.78 -6.71 25.02
CA HIS A 138 23.39 -7.90 25.66
C HIS A 138 24.03 -8.92 24.70
N HIS A 139 23.84 -8.81 23.38
CA HIS A 139 24.40 -9.75 22.42
C HIS A 139 24.95 -9.09 21.16
N ARG A 140 26.17 -9.49 20.78
CA ARG A 140 26.80 -9.15 19.50
C ARG A 140 26.11 -9.96 18.39
N LEU A 141 25.07 -9.39 17.77
CA LEU A 141 24.42 -10.00 16.61
C LEU A 141 25.29 -9.77 15.37
N LYS A 142 25.65 -10.83 14.65
CA LYS A 142 26.48 -10.75 13.43
C LYS A 142 25.79 -10.02 12.26
N SER A 143 24.49 -9.76 12.34
CA SER A 143 23.66 -9.12 11.29
C SER A 143 22.79 -7.99 11.83
N THR A 144 23.29 -7.17 12.74
CA THR A 144 22.53 -6.01 13.22
C THR A 144 22.62 -4.89 12.18
N PRO A 145 21.51 -4.35 11.66
CA PRO A 145 21.54 -3.13 10.87
C PRO A 145 22.18 -2.01 11.70
N SER A 146 23.09 -1.26 11.09
CA SER A 146 23.95 -0.25 11.75
C SER A 146 23.21 0.93 12.43
N ARG A 147 21.88 0.97 12.38
CA ARG A 147 21.03 2.01 12.98
C ARG A 147 19.83 1.42 13.70
N VAL A 148 20.08 0.77 14.82
CA VAL A 148 19.01 0.34 15.72
C VAL A 148 18.77 1.43 16.76
N GLY A 149 17.57 2.04 16.74
CA GLY A 149 17.15 3.04 17.71
C GLY A 149 17.05 2.46 19.14
N ARG A 150 17.12 3.32 20.16
CA ARG A 150 16.91 2.91 21.56
C ARG A 150 15.54 2.25 21.73
N GLY A 151 15.49 1.12 22.41
CA GLY A 151 14.25 0.39 22.72
C GLY A 151 13.81 -0.63 21.66
N VAL A 152 14.61 -0.86 20.62
CA VAL A 152 14.35 -1.93 19.64
C VAL A 152 14.87 -3.26 20.19
N GLY A 153 14.03 -4.31 20.13
CA GLY A 153 14.39 -5.68 20.46
C GLY A 153 14.39 -6.58 19.23
N PHE A 154 14.82 -7.81 19.41
CA PHE A 154 14.79 -8.83 18.38
C PHE A 154 14.19 -10.12 18.93
N ALA A 155 13.44 -10.84 18.10
CA ALA A 155 12.95 -12.16 18.42
C ALA A 155 13.36 -13.15 17.32
N GLY A 156 13.87 -14.32 17.74
CA GLY A 156 14.38 -15.30 16.80
C GLY A 156 14.81 -16.59 17.45
N PHE A 157 15.66 -17.33 16.76
CA PHE A 157 16.14 -18.64 17.18
C PHE A 157 17.67 -18.75 17.06
N THR A 158 18.26 -19.53 17.95
CA THR A 158 19.62 -20.04 17.80
C THR A 158 19.60 -21.46 17.24
N GLY A 159 20.70 -21.89 16.63
CA GLY A 159 20.86 -23.28 16.17
C GLY A 159 19.96 -23.69 14.99
N LEU A 160 19.56 -22.73 14.16
CA LEU A 160 18.96 -23.02 12.87
C LEU A 160 20.05 -23.27 11.82
N VAL A 161 19.72 -24.09 10.82
CA VAL A 161 20.59 -24.37 9.66
C VAL A 161 19.85 -24.05 8.37
N VAL A 162 20.60 -23.59 7.37
CA VAL A 162 20.05 -23.30 6.04
C VAL A 162 19.85 -24.61 5.28
N ARG A 163 18.71 -24.76 4.65
CA ARG A 163 18.45 -25.87 3.74
C ARG A 163 19.11 -25.59 2.40
N ARG A 164 20.12 -26.38 2.01
CA ARG A 164 20.94 -26.19 0.80
C ARG A 164 20.13 -25.94 -0.49
N ALA A 165 18.99 -26.62 -0.64
CA ALA A 165 18.17 -26.53 -1.86
C ALA A 165 17.22 -25.32 -1.93
N SER A 166 17.00 -24.57 -0.85
CA SER A 166 15.93 -23.55 -0.81
C SER A 166 16.28 -22.28 -0.03
N SER A 167 17.51 -22.13 0.44
CA SER A 167 17.94 -21.02 1.34
C SER A 167 17.01 -20.75 2.53
N ARG A 168 16.20 -21.76 2.90
CA ARG A 168 15.21 -21.64 4.01
C ARG A 168 15.79 -22.20 5.30
N TRP A 169 15.48 -21.53 6.39
CA TRP A 169 15.84 -21.98 7.72
C TRP A 169 15.04 -23.22 8.16
N ARG A 170 15.69 -24.13 8.87
CA ARG A 170 15.09 -25.29 9.52
C ARG A 170 15.82 -25.63 10.82
N ASN A 171 15.18 -26.39 11.69
CA ASN A 171 15.85 -26.96 12.84
C ASN A 171 16.96 -27.93 12.39
N ALA A 172 18.09 -27.91 13.11
CA ALA A 172 19.15 -28.92 12.93
C ALA A 172 18.61 -30.30 13.32
N SER A 173 18.91 -31.32 12.51
CA SER A 173 18.58 -32.71 12.83
C SER A 173 19.37 -33.20 14.05
N VAL A 174 18.86 -34.27 14.71
CA VAL A 174 19.54 -34.91 15.86
C VAL A 174 20.97 -35.31 15.51
N ASN A 175 21.17 -35.90 14.32
CA ASN A 175 22.50 -36.28 13.85
C ASN A 175 23.44 -35.08 13.61
N GLN A 176 22.92 -33.96 13.14
CA GLN A 176 23.72 -32.75 12.96
C GLN A 176 24.13 -32.13 14.29
N ARG A 177 23.29 -32.24 15.32
CA ARG A 177 23.59 -31.78 16.69
C ARG A 177 24.59 -32.69 17.36
N ALA A 178 24.35 -34.01 17.28
CA ALA A 178 25.21 -35.02 17.95
C ALA A 178 26.60 -35.09 17.36
N LYS A 179 26.76 -35.00 16.05
CA LYS A 179 28.07 -35.12 15.37
C LYS A 179 28.88 -33.81 15.32
N GLY A 180 28.39 -32.72 15.91
CA GLY A 180 29.09 -31.44 15.88
C GLY A 180 29.43 -30.97 14.47
N HIS A 181 28.54 -31.21 13.50
CA HIS A 181 28.72 -30.90 12.09
C HIS A 181 29.12 -29.43 11.91
N ARG A 182 30.11 -29.13 11.06
CA ARG A 182 30.66 -27.78 10.88
C ARG A 182 29.61 -26.72 10.68
N SER A 183 28.60 -26.98 9.80
CA SER A 183 27.50 -26.07 9.55
C SER A 183 26.59 -25.83 10.78
N TYR A 184 26.51 -26.80 11.70
CA TYR A 184 25.79 -26.64 12.96
C TYR A 184 26.61 -25.83 13.99
N ARG A 185 27.91 -26.04 14.06
CA ARG A 185 28.77 -25.24 14.96
C ARG A 185 28.77 -23.77 14.60
N GLU A 186 28.80 -23.46 13.30
CA GLU A 186 28.74 -22.10 12.82
C GLU A 186 27.36 -21.47 13.06
N SER A 187 26.26 -22.22 12.89
CA SER A 187 24.89 -21.74 13.08
C SER A 187 24.41 -21.81 14.53
N SER A 188 24.94 -22.72 15.36
CA SER A 188 24.52 -22.83 16.76
C SER A 188 24.88 -21.60 17.60
N GLN A 189 25.89 -20.86 17.19
CA GLN A 189 26.30 -19.58 17.79
C GLN A 189 25.65 -18.38 17.15
N ALA A 190 25.00 -18.54 16.00
CA ALA A 190 24.32 -17.48 15.29
C ALA A 190 22.84 -17.40 15.71
N PHE A 191 22.44 -16.23 16.16
CA PHE A 191 21.04 -15.91 16.39
C PHE A 191 20.42 -15.44 15.08
N VAL A 192 19.40 -16.16 14.60
CA VAL A 192 18.65 -15.79 13.41
C VAL A 192 17.48 -14.93 13.82
N VAL A 193 17.47 -13.68 13.40
CA VAL A 193 16.42 -12.73 13.72
C VAL A 193 15.21 -12.97 12.82
N MET A 194 14.11 -13.41 13.41
CA MET A 194 12.83 -13.57 12.71
C MET A 194 12.00 -12.30 12.75
N PHE A 195 12.01 -11.60 13.88
CA PHE A 195 11.22 -10.37 14.05
C PHE A 195 12.06 -9.28 14.70
N THR A 196 11.87 -8.07 14.21
CA THR A 196 12.32 -6.85 14.88
C THR A 196 11.17 -6.32 15.74
N LEU A 197 11.45 -6.04 17.00
CA LEU A 197 10.50 -5.57 17.99
C LEU A 197 10.67 -4.08 18.19
N VAL A 198 9.66 -3.27 17.88
CA VAL A 198 9.70 -1.82 18.06
C VAL A 198 8.51 -1.36 18.92
N PRO A 199 8.71 -0.44 19.87
CA PRO A 199 7.64 0.02 20.75
C PRO A 199 6.63 0.89 20.00
N LEU A 200 7.05 1.57 18.95
CA LEU A 200 6.21 2.38 18.07
C LEU A 200 6.92 2.65 16.74
N VAL A 201 6.15 2.92 15.70
CA VAL A 201 6.65 3.40 14.40
C VAL A 201 6.01 4.74 14.11
N ARG A 202 6.82 5.73 13.75
CA ARG A 202 6.35 7.03 13.26
C ARG A 202 6.47 7.06 11.75
N VAL A 203 5.35 7.31 11.09
CA VAL A 203 5.26 7.53 9.66
C VAL A 203 5.21 9.05 9.43
N SER A 204 6.17 9.59 8.71
CA SER A 204 6.15 11.02 8.33
C SER A 204 5.22 11.27 7.16
N LYS A 205 4.61 12.47 7.09
CA LYS A 205 3.87 12.92 5.92
C LYS A 205 4.81 12.90 4.70
N ARG A 206 4.37 12.29 3.61
CA ARG A 206 5.08 12.21 2.33
C ARG A 206 4.18 12.51 1.14
N LEU A 207 2.88 12.52 1.33
CA LEU A 207 1.89 12.76 0.30
C LEU A 207 1.14 14.05 0.60
N ASP A 208 0.81 14.81 -0.43
CA ASP A 208 -0.05 15.99 -0.37
C ASP A 208 -1.11 15.91 -1.46
N LEU A 209 -2.07 15.00 -1.23
CA LEU A 209 -3.11 14.69 -2.19
C LEU A 209 -4.12 15.85 -2.33
N ASP A 210 -4.32 16.61 -1.26
CA ASP A 210 -5.25 17.75 -1.25
C ASP A 210 -4.75 18.88 -2.15
N ALA A 211 -3.43 19.15 -2.15
CA ALA A 211 -2.84 20.14 -3.05
C ALA A 211 -3.02 19.74 -4.53
N LEU A 212 -2.86 18.45 -4.86
CA LEU A 212 -3.08 17.95 -6.22
C LEU A 212 -4.56 18.02 -6.62
N ALA A 213 -5.48 17.74 -5.70
CA ALA A 213 -6.91 17.90 -5.94
C ALA A 213 -7.28 19.36 -6.26
N THR A 214 -6.77 20.31 -5.44
CA THR A 214 -6.97 21.75 -5.68
C THR A 214 -6.39 22.19 -7.04
N ALA A 215 -5.21 21.68 -7.41
CA ALA A 215 -4.61 21.96 -8.70
C ALA A 215 -5.42 21.37 -9.88
N ALA A 216 -6.03 20.22 -9.71
CA ALA A 216 -6.92 19.61 -10.69
C ALA A 216 -8.20 20.44 -10.89
N ASP A 217 -8.81 20.92 -9.80
CA ASP A 217 -9.97 21.81 -9.86
C ASP A 217 -9.65 23.11 -10.62
N ALA A 218 -8.46 23.67 -10.40
CA ALA A 218 -8.02 24.87 -11.12
C ALA A 218 -7.80 24.64 -12.64
N ARG A 219 -7.50 23.40 -13.06
CA ARG A 219 -7.34 23.02 -14.48
C ARG A 219 -8.68 22.75 -15.18
N TYR A 220 -9.76 22.53 -14.44
CA TYR A 220 -11.06 22.12 -15.00
C TYR A 220 -11.64 23.09 -16.05
N PRO A 221 -11.60 24.45 -15.89
CA PRO A 221 -12.07 25.37 -16.92
C PRO A 221 -11.32 25.25 -18.26
N ALA A 222 -10.01 24.94 -18.20
CA ALA A 222 -9.21 24.72 -19.41
C ALA A 222 -9.60 23.40 -20.12
N LEU A 223 -9.88 22.35 -19.36
CA LEU A 223 -10.38 21.09 -19.90
C LEU A 223 -11.74 21.25 -20.55
N LEU A 224 -12.65 21.99 -19.92
CA LEU A 224 -13.93 22.32 -20.52
C LEU A 224 -13.77 23.05 -21.86
N SER A 225 -12.94 24.08 -21.93
CA SER A 225 -12.70 24.81 -23.18
C SER A 225 -12.04 23.98 -24.27
N LYS A 226 -11.24 22.97 -23.90
CA LYS A 226 -10.65 22.00 -24.83
C LYS A 226 -11.71 21.08 -25.46
N HIS A 227 -12.68 20.63 -24.69
CA HIS A 227 -13.75 19.75 -25.16
C HIS A 227 -14.86 20.48 -25.87
N TRP A 228 -14.96 21.79 -25.70
CA TRP A 228 -15.97 22.65 -26.34
C TRP A 228 -15.66 22.94 -27.83
N ARG A 229 -14.52 22.57 -28.34
CA ARG A 229 -14.09 22.76 -29.75
C ARG A 229 -14.42 21.56 -30.60
#